data_a29f37c8e7103f22cda485d7909b956b
#
_entry.id   a29f37c8e7103f22cda485d7909b956b
#
_cell.length_a   1.000
_cell.length_b   1.000
_cell.length_c   1.000
_cell.angle_alpha   90.00
_cell.angle_beta   90.00
_cell.angle_gamma   90.00
#
_symmetry.space_group_name_H-M   'P 1'
#
loop_
_entity.id
_entity.type
_entity.pdbx_description
1 polymer ?
#
loop_
_entity_poly.entity_id
_entity_poly.type
_entity_poly.pdbx_seq_one_letter_code
_entity_poly.pdbx_strand_id
1 'polypeptide(L)'
;MMPREHKIVHRNPVKDPAVRVSGRITGWTKRVAEARQSSGVDFRLHDLRRTARTLMSKLGVAEGIAELAIGHVRADLVARYNKDQAWEGRRDAFTRVSDHIAILIGAREGAEVVALMR
;
A
#
# COMPACT_ATOMS: atom_id res chain seq x y z
N MET A 1 28.02 29.63 7.78
CA MET A 1 27.21 28.91 8.75
C MET A 1 26.51 27.77 8.00
N MET A 2 27.01 26.54 8.15
CA MET A 2 26.44 25.39 7.48
C MET A 2 25.09 25.05 8.14
N PRO A 3 24.03 24.72 7.36
CA PRO A 3 22.79 24.23 7.95
C PRO A 3 23.08 22.94 8.71
N ARG A 4 22.63 22.89 9.95
CA ARG A 4 22.72 21.65 10.75
C ARG A 4 22.01 20.55 10.01
N GLU A 5 22.75 19.54 9.63
CA GLU A 5 22.17 18.29 9.15
C GLU A 5 21.18 17.81 10.21
N HIS A 6 19.91 17.78 9.87
CA HIS A 6 18.93 17.06 10.65
C HIS A 6 19.34 15.59 10.59
N LYS A 7 20.13 15.15 11.56
CA LYS A 7 20.27 13.72 11.84
C LYS A 7 18.87 13.18 11.97
N ILE A 8 18.45 12.41 10.98
CA ILE A 8 17.30 11.53 11.12
C ILE A 8 17.67 10.61 12.28
N VAL A 9 17.17 10.93 13.45
CA VAL A 9 17.29 10.06 14.61
C VAL A 9 16.39 8.86 14.29
N HIS A 10 16.99 7.84 13.72
CA HIS A 10 16.34 6.54 13.68
C HIS A 10 16.07 6.17 15.12
N ARG A 11 14.84 6.43 15.58
CA ARG A 11 14.37 5.95 16.86
C ARG A 11 14.60 4.45 16.87
N ASN A 12 15.52 4.01 17.72
CA ASN A 12 15.78 2.60 17.86
C ASN A 12 14.50 1.95 18.42
N PRO A 13 13.77 1.20 17.61
CA PRO A 13 12.47 0.67 17.98
C PRO A 13 12.55 -0.34 19.15
N VAL A 14 13.75 -0.77 19.50
CA VAL A 14 14.00 -1.65 20.67
C VAL A 14 13.71 -0.97 22.00
N LYS A 15 13.68 0.37 22.04
CA LYS A 15 13.41 1.12 23.28
C LYS A 15 11.94 1.47 23.50
N ASP A 16 11.08 1.23 22.52
CA ASP A 16 9.65 1.45 22.66
C ASP A 16 8.98 0.11 23.05
N PRO A 17 8.47 -0.02 24.29
CA PRO A 17 7.83 -1.26 24.72
C PRO A 17 6.57 -1.62 23.90
N ALA A 18 6.02 -0.66 23.14
CA ALA A 18 4.90 -0.89 22.23
C ALA A 18 5.34 -1.51 20.89
N VAL A 19 6.63 -1.44 20.55
CA VAL A 19 7.17 -1.95 19.28
C VAL A 19 8.05 -3.16 19.55
N ARG A 20 7.51 -4.34 19.35
CA ARG A 20 8.32 -5.56 19.29
C ARG A 20 9.06 -5.60 17.97
N VAL A 21 10.32 -5.23 17.99
CA VAL A 21 11.18 -5.39 16.82
C VAL A 21 11.92 -6.70 16.89
N SER A 22 11.26 -7.74 16.49
CA SER A 22 11.97 -8.80 15.78
C SER A 22 12.10 -8.31 14.34
N GLY A 23 13.22 -8.48 13.66
CA GLY A 23 13.41 -8.01 12.27
C GLY A 23 12.41 -8.58 11.24
N ARG A 24 11.36 -9.25 11.70
CA ARG A 24 10.21 -9.74 10.95
C ARG A 24 8.93 -9.31 11.66
N ILE A 25 7.99 -8.82 10.89
CA ILE A 25 6.62 -8.66 11.36
C ILE A 25 6.05 -10.05 11.58
N THR A 26 5.72 -10.38 12.83
CA THR A 26 5.15 -11.67 13.24
C THR A 26 3.70 -11.50 13.71
N GLY A 27 3.00 -12.60 13.90
CA GLY A 27 1.62 -12.58 14.41
C GLY A 27 0.56 -12.26 13.36
N TRP A 28 0.87 -12.43 12.08
CA TRP A 28 -0.07 -12.22 11.00
C TRP A 28 -1.36 -13.02 11.14
N THR A 29 -1.27 -14.28 11.54
CA THR A 29 -2.44 -15.15 11.72
C THR A 29 -3.42 -14.56 12.72
N LYS A 30 -2.91 -14.08 13.87
CA LYS A 30 -3.74 -13.45 14.90
C LYS A 30 -4.36 -12.15 14.40
N ARG A 31 -3.57 -11.28 13.76
CA ARG A 31 -4.05 -9.99 13.25
C ARG A 31 -5.09 -10.15 12.15
N VAL A 32 -4.90 -11.11 11.26
CA VAL A 32 -5.89 -11.43 10.22
C VAL A 32 -7.18 -11.98 10.84
N ALA A 33 -7.08 -12.84 11.86
CA ALA A 33 -8.25 -13.35 12.58
C ALA A 33 -9.03 -12.21 13.28
N GLU A 34 -8.34 -11.30 13.95
CA GLU A 34 -8.93 -10.11 14.57
C GLU A 34 -9.63 -9.22 13.54
N ALA A 35 -9.01 -8.98 12.38
CA ALA A 35 -9.58 -8.18 11.31
C ALA A 35 -10.81 -8.85 10.68
N ARG A 36 -10.82 -10.16 10.51
CA ARG A 36 -11.99 -10.92 10.05
C ARG A 36 -13.13 -10.80 11.03
N GLN A 37 -12.84 -10.98 12.32
CA GLN A 37 -13.85 -10.91 13.37
C GLN A 37 -14.46 -9.50 13.47
N SER A 38 -13.65 -8.45 13.43
CA SER A 38 -14.13 -7.07 13.54
C SER A 38 -14.88 -6.59 12.30
N SER A 39 -14.49 -7.03 11.11
CA SER A 39 -15.13 -6.63 9.85
C SER A 39 -16.33 -7.48 9.47
N GLY A 40 -16.45 -8.69 10.01
CA GLY A 40 -17.43 -9.68 9.58
C GLY A 40 -17.19 -10.25 8.17
N VAL A 41 -16.02 -9.97 7.59
CA VAL A 41 -15.65 -10.42 6.24
C VAL A 41 -14.62 -11.54 6.34
N ASP A 42 -14.90 -12.67 5.72
CA ASP A 42 -13.93 -13.76 5.59
C ASP A 42 -13.01 -13.50 4.40
N PHE A 43 -11.74 -13.21 4.69
CA PHE A 43 -10.73 -12.95 3.68
C PHE A 43 -9.39 -13.58 4.06
N ARG A 44 -8.57 -13.84 3.06
CA ARG A 44 -7.16 -14.21 3.24
C ARG A 44 -6.26 -13.00 3.00
N LEU A 45 -5.07 -13.01 3.56
CA LEU A 45 -4.12 -11.91 3.36
C LEU A 45 -3.81 -11.66 1.87
N HIS A 46 -3.77 -12.73 1.07
CA HIS A 46 -3.58 -12.64 -0.37
C HIS A 46 -4.76 -11.95 -1.11
N ASP A 47 -5.96 -12.02 -0.58
CA ASP A 47 -7.13 -11.36 -1.16
C ASP A 47 -7.02 -9.84 -1.10
N LEU A 48 -6.34 -9.29 -0.08
CA LEU A 48 -6.05 -7.85 0.01
C LEU A 48 -5.16 -7.40 -1.16
N ARG A 49 -4.17 -8.21 -1.51
CA ARG A 49 -3.30 -7.95 -2.66
C ARG A 49 -4.07 -7.99 -3.98
N ARG A 50 -4.94 -8.97 -4.15
CA ARG A 50 -5.83 -9.08 -5.31
C ARG A 50 -6.78 -7.90 -5.42
N THR A 51 -7.36 -7.49 -4.30
CA THR A 51 -8.24 -6.32 -4.24
C THR A 51 -7.50 -5.05 -4.62
N ALA A 52 -6.31 -4.82 -4.08
CA ALA A 52 -5.48 -3.68 -4.44
C ALA A 52 -5.16 -3.66 -5.95
N ARG A 53 -4.80 -4.81 -6.53
CA ARG A 53 -4.55 -4.94 -7.97
C ARG A 53 -5.78 -4.61 -8.81
N THR A 54 -6.94 -5.10 -8.41
CA THR A 54 -8.22 -4.82 -9.06
C THR A 54 -8.60 -3.36 -8.96
N LEU A 55 -8.43 -2.74 -7.80
CA LEU A 55 -8.68 -1.31 -7.60
C LEU A 55 -7.76 -0.47 -8.48
N MET A 56 -6.48 -0.77 -8.56
CA MET A 56 -5.55 -0.07 -9.43
C MET A 56 -6.02 -0.08 -10.89
N SER A 57 -6.45 -1.24 -11.37
CA SER A 57 -7.01 -1.38 -12.73
C SER A 57 -8.25 -0.51 -12.94
N LYS A 58 -9.20 -0.55 -12.00
CA LYS A 58 -10.43 0.25 -12.05
C LYS A 58 -10.17 1.75 -11.94
N LEU A 59 -9.13 2.15 -11.24
CA LEU A 59 -8.71 3.55 -11.10
C LEU A 59 -7.81 4.05 -12.22
N GLY A 60 -7.67 3.28 -13.30
CA GLY A 60 -6.95 3.68 -14.50
C GLY A 60 -5.42 3.62 -14.39
N VAL A 61 -4.90 2.84 -13.46
CA VAL A 61 -3.46 2.58 -13.37
C VAL A 61 -3.05 1.63 -14.50
N ALA A 62 -1.99 1.96 -15.22
CA ALA A 62 -1.44 1.11 -16.27
C ALA A 62 -1.07 -0.27 -15.70
N GLU A 63 -1.41 -1.33 -16.44
CA GLU A 63 -1.23 -2.71 -15.98
C GLU A 63 0.19 -3.02 -15.52
N GLY A 64 1.21 -2.62 -16.30
CA GLY A 64 2.60 -2.84 -15.93
C GLY A 64 3.01 -2.15 -14.63
N ILE A 65 2.50 -0.95 -14.38
CA ILE A 65 2.74 -0.21 -13.13
C ILE A 65 2.02 -0.90 -11.96
N ALA A 66 0.80 -1.36 -12.15
CA ALA A 66 0.06 -2.07 -11.12
C ALA A 66 0.75 -3.39 -10.74
N GLU A 67 1.28 -4.14 -11.70
CA GLU A 67 2.07 -5.34 -11.45
C GLU A 67 3.34 -5.03 -10.64
N LEU A 68 4.07 -3.98 -11.02
CA LEU A 68 5.24 -3.52 -10.26
C LEU A 68 4.87 -3.05 -8.85
N ALA A 69 3.74 -2.37 -8.69
CA ALA A 69 3.28 -1.86 -7.41
C ALA A 69 2.99 -2.97 -6.41
N ILE A 70 2.39 -4.07 -6.86
CA ILE A 70 2.15 -5.24 -6.00
C ILE A 70 3.36 -6.17 -5.88
N GLY A 71 4.50 -5.83 -6.46
CA GLY A 71 5.76 -6.58 -6.36
C GLY A 71 5.85 -7.78 -7.29
N HIS A 72 5.06 -7.84 -8.35
CA HIS A 72 5.24 -8.81 -9.44
C HIS A 72 6.35 -8.32 -10.36
N VAL A 73 7.59 -8.62 -10.00
CA VAL A 73 8.76 -8.23 -10.80
C VAL A 73 8.91 -9.22 -11.96
N ARG A 74 8.59 -8.74 -13.16
CA ARG A 74 8.82 -9.46 -14.40
C ARG A 74 9.91 -8.77 -15.21
N ALA A 75 10.76 -9.53 -15.86
CA ALA A 75 11.88 -8.99 -16.63
C ALA A 75 11.45 -8.02 -17.74
N ASP A 76 10.31 -8.31 -18.40
CA ASP A 76 9.73 -7.46 -19.44
C ASP A 76 9.25 -6.11 -18.89
N LEU A 77 8.74 -6.07 -17.66
CA LEU A 77 8.32 -4.83 -17.00
C LEU A 77 9.52 -4.00 -16.55
N VAL A 78 10.54 -4.66 -16.01
CA VAL A 78 11.80 -4.00 -15.60
C VAL A 78 12.49 -3.37 -16.81
N ALA A 79 12.46 -4.04 -17.96
CA ALA A 79 13.03 -3.51 -19.21
C ALA A 79 12.22 -2.34 -19.79
N ARG A 80 10.90 -2.32 -19.57
CA ARG A 80 9.99 -1.30 -20.14
C ARG A 80 10.02 0.03 -19.40
N TYR A 81 10.20 -0.01 -18.07
CA TYR A 81 10.17 1.17 -17.22
C TYR A 81 11.56 1.44 -16.63
N ASN A 82 12.08 2.65 -16.77
CA ASN A 82 13.24 3.07 -16.00
C ASN A 82 12.88 3.20 -14.50
N LYS A 83 13.91 3.30 -13.64
CA LYS A 83 13.70 3.36 -12.19
C LYS A 83 12.79 4.51 -11.76
N ASP A 84 12.96 5.67 -12.36
CA ASP A 84 12.22 6.89 -11.98
C ASP A 84 10.76 6.78 -12.41
N GLN A 85 10.50 6.36 -13.65
CA GLN A 85 9.15 6.09 -14.14
C GLN A 85 8.43 5.03 -13.31
N ALA A 86 9.11 3.95 -12.96
CA ALA A 86 8.56 2.90 -12.12
C ALA A 86 8.27 3.40 -10.70
N TRP A 87 9.11 4.26 -10.16
CA TRP A 87 8.89 4.85 -8.84
C TRP A 87 7.69 5.80 -8.83
N GLU A 88 7.65 6.75 -9.75
CA GLU A 88 6.55 7.71 -9.85
C GLU A 88 5.22 7.03 -10.17
N GLY A 89 5.23 6.08 -11.09
CA GLY A 89 4.05 5.31 -11.45
C GLY A 89 3.49 4.52 -10.26
N ARG A 90 4.34 3.86 -9.48
CA ARG A 90 3.92 3.15 -8.25
C ARG A 90 3.40 4.10 -7.19
N ARG A 91 4.05 5.24 -7.01
CA ARG A 91 3.60 6.28 -6.07
C ARG A 91 2.20 6.78 -6.43
N ASP A 92 1.97 7.10 -7.71
CA ASP A 92 0.67 7.52 -8.20
C ASP A 92 -0.40 6.43 -8.01
N ALA A 93 -0.07 5.18 -8.33
CA ALA A 93 -0.97 4.04 -8.13
C ALA A 93 -1.41 3.89 -6.66
N PHE A 94 -0.49 3.96 -5.72
CA PHE A 94 -0.82 3.91 -4.30
C PHE A 94 -1.61 5.13 -3.83
N THR A 95 -1.30 6.31 -4.34
CA THR A 95 -2.06 7.53 -4.02
C THR A 95 -3.52 7.39 -4.46
N ARG A 96 -3.77 6.95 -5.68
CA ARG A 96 -5.13 6.72 -6.20
C ARG A 96 -5.91 5.72 -5.35
N VAL A 97 -5.30 4.59 -5.01
CA VAL A 97 -5.93 3.57 -4.15
C VAL A 97 -6.20 4.12 -2.76
N SER A 98 -5.24 4.82 -2.17
CA SER A 98 -5.38 5.42 -0.84
C SER A 98 -6.48 6.48 -0.79
N ASP A 99 -6.53 7.35 -1.78
CA ASP A 99 -7.57 8.37 -1.90
C ASP A 99 -8.95 7.74 -2.06
N HIS A 100 -9.07 6.72 -2.90
CA HIS A 100 -10.31 5.98 -3.07
C HIS A 100 -10.80 5.33 -1.77
N ILE A 101 -9.91 4.67 -1.04
CA ILE A 101 -10.24 4.08 0.26
C ILE A 101 -10.63 5.18 1.26
N ALA A 102 -9.91 6.29 1.31
CA ALA A 102 -10.21 7.41 2.20
C ALA A 102 -11.62 7.97 1.97
N ILE A 103 -12.05 8.04 0.72
CA ILE A 103 -13.42 8.44 0.36
C ILE A 103 -14.43 7.42 0.87
N LEU A 104 -14.19 6.13 0.61
CA LEU A 104 -15.10 5.05 1.02
C LEU A 104 -15.32 4.99 2.53
N ILE A 105 -14.32 5.30 3.33
CA ILE A 105 -14.42 5.31 4.80
C ILE A 105 -14.84 6.68 5.36
N GLY A 106 -15.17 7.66 4.51
CA GLY A 106 -15.56 9.00 4.92
C GLY A 106 -14.44 9.86 5.52
N ALA A 107 -13.19 9.47 5.33
CA ALA A 107 -12.03 10.24 5.83
C ALA A 107 -11.69 11.46 4.95
N ARG A 108 -12.26 11.54 3.76
CA ARG A 108 -12.15 12.67 2.83
C ARG A 108 -13.53 13.07 2.33
N GLU A 109 -13.90 14.34 2.51
CA GLU A 109 -15.08 14.91 1.92
C GLU A 109 -14.80 15.36 0.48
N GLY A 110 -15.79 15.24 -0.41
CA GLY A 110 -15.87 15.97 -1.66
C GLY A 110 -15.18 15.39 -2.88
N ALA A 111 -14.65 14.17 -2.85
CA ALA A 111 -14.26 13.49 -4.06
C ALA A 111 -15.38 12.55 -4.51
N GLU A 112 -15.73 12.65 -5.77
CA GLU A 112 -16.72 11.76 -6.39
C GLU A 112 -16.27 10.31 -6.25
N VAL A 113 -17.04 9.54 -5.50
CA VAL A 113 -16.86 8.09 -5.45
C VAL A 113 -17.20 7.58 -6.83
N VAL A 114 -16.20 7.30 -7.64
CA VAL A 114 -16.42 6.56 -8.88
C VAL A 114 -17.06 5.25 -8.46
N ALA A 115 -18.36 5.15 -8.70
CA ALA A 115 -19.09 3.94 -8.42
C ALA A 115 -18.41 2.80 -9.19
N LEU A 116 -17.74 1.92 -8.49
CA LEU A 116 -17.14 0.72 -9.06
C LEU A 116 -18.28 -0.24 -9.41
N MET A 117 -19.14 0.20 -10.31
CA MET A 117 -20.24 -0.62 -10.78
C MET A 117 -19.66 -1.72 -11.67
N ARG A 118 -19.71 -2.93 -11.09
CA ARG A 118 -19.80 -4.30 -11.62
C ARG A 118 -18.85 -4.71 -12.73
#